data_3dfd0490b44c5280f716ca9c3c38a548
#
_entry.id   3dfd0490b44c5280f716ca9c3c38a548
#
_cell.length_a   1.000
_cell.length_b   1.000
_cell.length_c   1.000
_cell.angle_alpha   90.00
_cell.angle_beta   90.00
_cell.angle_gamma   90.00
#
_symmetry.space_group_name_H-M   'P 1'
#
loop_
_entity.id
_entity.type
_entity.pdbx_description
1 polymer ?
#
loop_
_entity_poly.entity_id
_entity_poly.type
_entity_poly.pdbx_seq_one_letter_code
_entity_poly.pdbx_strand_id
1 'polypeptide(L)'
;MNILLVLPTTRRWPAAIARLMRWHELASGRHAIEYQLTADETERAEAMAARDQLAACGLHVRVELGPPHGKIHACNFGIPISPAWDILVLASDDFAPVLAGWDDCIAGAMAWHFPAFDGVLHFHDGYLGAGRLITLPVMGFHYYRRFGYVYHPGYQSLFCDNELTEVSRRIHKYAWIHLVLARHEHGGPQGDGVYIANQRHHAADQLLFQRRRAAGFGLRVPEISVLIPTLHCRQPLAQTLLRSLYRQVWALPDPHRVEILTALDQQEQPVGCKRNDLLSKARGRYVCFIDDDDRVADDYLASLLAAIDGMPGADCVVFRGQYYVDGRPGLEFDFDLAYTAYRNTAERYERTPNHLCPVRRQSALQARFDPANRGEDHAYARRLRPLLRTQAVCRDAGGRKKLLYHYQFSPAGTMTQK
;
A
#
# COMPACT_ATOMS: atom_id res chain seq x y z
N MET A 1 2.55 -14.48 9.40
CA MET A 1 1.89 -13.17 9.32
C MET A 1 0.83 -13.10 10.39
N ASN A 2 0.47 -11.88 10.81
CA ASN A 2 -0.60 -11.63 11.77
C ASN A 2 -1.83 -11.13 11.01
N ILE A 3 -2.95 -11.83 11.13
CA ILE A 3 -4.20 -11.51 10.44
C ILE A 3 -5.22 -11.07 11.47
N LEU A 4 -5.86 -9.93 11.26
CA LEU A 4 -6.99 -9.46 12.04
C LEU A 4 -8.27 -9.68 11.24
N LEU A 5 -9.12 -10.60 11.71
CA LEU A 5 -10.44 -10.82 11.14
C LEU A 5 -11.47 -10.09 12.01
N VAL A 6 -12.13 -9.09 11.44
CA VAL A 6 -13.16 -8.28 12.10
C VAL A 6 -14.52 -8.69 11.56
N LEU A 7 -15.45 -9.05 12.46
CA LEU A 7 -16.83 -9.36 12.11
C LEU A 7 -17.77 -8.44 12.89
N PRO A 8 -18.29 -7.38 12.27
CA PRO A 8 -19.35 -6.58 12.86
C PRO A 8 -20.69 -7.33 12.75
N THR A 9 -21.51 -7.30 13.81
CA THR A 9 -22.82 -7.91 13.81
C THR A 9 -23.83 -7.13 14.66
N THR A 10 -25.09 -7.26 14.34
CA THR A 10 -26.22 -6.79 15.12
C THR A 10 -27.39 -7.74 14.91
N ARG A 11 -28.04 -8.19 15.99
CA ARG A 11 -29.25 -9.04 15.98
C ARG A 11 -29.12 -10.40 15.27
N ARG A 12 -27.98 -10.72 14.65
CA ARG A 12 -27.74 -11.96 13.88
C ARG A 12 -26.73 -12.87 14.57
N TRP A 13 -26.79 -12.97 15.89
CA TRP A 13 -25.82 -13.68 16.72
C TRP A 13 -25.57 -15.13 16.31
N PRO A 14 -26.59 -15.97 16.01
CA PRO A 14 -26.37 -17.34 15.56
C PRO A 14 -25.55 -17.40 14.24
N ALA A 15 -25.82 -16.49 13.31
CA ALA A 15 -25.07 -16.40 12.05
C ALA A 15 -23.63 -15.95 12.29
N ALA A 16 -23.41 -14.91 13.11
CA ALA A 16 -22.08 -14.42 13.44
C ALA A 16 -21.20 -15.50 14.09
N ILE A 17 -21.74 -16.24 15.06
CA ILE A 17 -21.06 -17.37 15.73
C ILE A 17 -20.69 -18.45 14.70
N ALA A 18 -21.67 -18.87 13.89
CA ALA A 18 -21.44 -19.90 12.86
C ALA A 18 -20.37 -19.48 11.84
N ARG A 19 -20.35 -18.19 11.43
CA ARG A 19 -19.34 -17.66 10.49
C ARG A 19 -17.96 -17.62 11.12
N LEU A 20 -17.80 -17.13 12.36
CA LEU A 20 -16.51 -17.11 13.04
C LEU A 20 -15.94 -18.53 13.23
N MET A 21 -16.78 -19.48 13.67
CA MET A 21 -16.38 -20.87 13.76
C MET A 21 -15.92 -21.41 12.41
N ARG A 22 -16.65 -21.12 11.33
CA ARG A 22 -16.30 -21.60 9.99
C ARG A 22 -15.01 -20.97 9.46
N TRP A 23 -14.77 -19.66 9.72
CA TRP A 23 -13.47 -19.04 9.41
C TRP A 23 -12.33 -19.72 10.16
N HIS A 24 -12.54 -20.05 11.42
CA HIS A 24 -11.55 -20.75 12.25
C HIS A 24 -11.26 -22.17 11.76
N GLU A 25 -12.30 -22.96 11.51
CA GLU A 25 -12.19 -24.33 11.01
C GLU A 25 -11.44 -24.45 9.69
N LEU A 26 -11.62 -23.48 8.80
CA LEU A 26 -11.01 -23.45 7.48
C LEU A 26 -9.61 -22.83 7.45
N ALA A 27 -9.14 -22.26 8.56
CA ALA A 27 -7.80 -21.70 8.64
C ALA A 27 -6.72 -22.79 8.55
N SER A 28 -5.59 -22.47 7.93
CA SER A 28 -4.47 -23.39 7.75
C SER A 28 -3.70 -23.71 9.04
N GLY A 29 -3.83 -22.84 10.06
CA GLY A 29 -3.03 -22.91 11.29
C GLY A 29 -1.60 -22.42 11.16
N ARG A 30 -1.21 -21.89 9.99
CA ARG A 30 0.16 -21.38 9.72
C ARG A 30 0.36 -19.90 10.04
N HIS A 31 -0.72 -19.16 10.26
CA HIS A 31 -0.71 -17.75 10.57
C HIS A 31 -1.34 -17.48 11.93
N ALA A 32 -0.88 -16.41 12.61
CA ALA A 32 -1.54 -15.94 13.81
C ALA A 32 -2.80 -15.15 13.39
N ILE A 33 -3.97 -15.60 13.83
CA ILE A 33 -5.25 -14.97 13.51
C ILE A 33 -5.87 -14.44 14.80
N GLU A 34 -6.08 -13.13 14.86
CA GLU A 34 -6.90 -12.49 15.89
C GLU A 34 -8.31 -12.31 15.35
N TYR A 35 -9.30 -12.82 16.08
CA TYR A 35 -10.70 -12.67 15.75
C TYR A 35 -11.30 -11.56 16.60
N GLN A 36 -11.92 -10.58 15.96
CA GLN A 36 -12.62 -9.48 16.61
C GLN A 36 -14.10 -9.51 16.25
N LEU A 37 -14.95 -9.50 17.28
CA LEU A 37 -16.37 -9.35 17.15
C LEU A 37 -16.74 -7.91 17.55
N THR A 38 -17.36 -7.16 16.65
CA THR A 38 -17.76 -5.78 16.92
C THR A 38 -19.28 -5.70 16.97
N ALA A 39 -19.82 -5.10 18.04
CA ALA A 39 -21.25 -4.96 18.25
C ALA A 39 -21.61 -3.63 18.91
N ASP A 40 -22.90 -3.31 18.92
CA ASP A 40 -23.41 -2.16 19.63
C ASP A 40 -23.39 -2.41 21.15
N GLU A 41 -23.08 -1.39 21.93
CA GLU A 41 -23.08 -1.45 23.41
C GLU A 41 -24.45 -1.91 23.97
N THR A 42 -25.54 -1.63 23.27
CA THR A 42 -26.87 -2.05 23.61
C THR A 42 -27.10 -3.56 23.52
N GLU A 43 -26.22 -4.28 22.82
CA GLU A 43 -26.24 -5.74 22.65
C GLU A 43 -25.10 -6.43 23.44
N ARG A 44 -24.64 -5.79 24.53
CA ARG A 44 -23.52 -6.29 25.36
C ARG A 44 -23.73 -7.71 25.87
N ALA A 45 -24.96 -8.00 26.36
CA ALA A 45 -25.26 -9.32 26.93
C ALA A 45 -25.13 -10.43 25.89
N GLU A 46 -25.67 -10.21 24.71
CA GLU A 46 -25.60 -11.14 23.57
C GLU A 46 -24.17 -11.29 23.07
N ALA A 47 -23.42 -10.20 23.00
CA ALA A 47 -22.01 -10.21 22.57
C ALA A 47 -21.14 -11.02 23.53
N MET A 48 -21.33 -10.87 24.86
CA MET A 48 -20.60 -11.65 25.84
C MET A 48 -21.03 -13.13 25.84
N ALA A 49 -22.31 -13.44 25.67
CA ALA A 49 -22.78 -14.82 25.52
C ALA A 49 -22.19 -15.48 24.27
N ALA A 50 -22.12 -14.76 23.14
CA ALA A 50 -21.49 -15.25 21.91
C ALA A 50 -19.99 -15.52 22.10
N ARG A 51 -19.27 -14.61 22.77
CA ARG A 51 -17.85 -14.81 23.12
C ARG A 51 -17.64 -16.08 23.96
N ASP A 52 -18.46 -16.26 25.00
CA ASP A 52 -18.34 -17.41 25.92
C ASP A 52 -18.67 -18.73 25.19
N GLN A 53 -19.65 -18.72 24.30
CA GLN A 53 -19.97 -19.86 23.44
C GLN A 53 -18.82 -20.21 22.49
N LEU A 54 -18.20 -19.21 21.85
CA LEU A 54 -17.04 -19.41 20.97
C LEU A 54 -15.84 -19.93 21.74
N ALA A 55 -15.58 -19.38 22.94
CA ALA A 55 -14.49 -19.84 23.82
C ALA A 55 -14.69 -21.30 24.27
N ALA A 56 -15.92 -21.73 24.57
CA ALA A 56 -16.25 -23.12 24.87
C ALA A 56 -15.96 -24.08 23.71
N CYS A 57 -15.98 -23.58 22.47
CA CYS A 57 -15.58 -24.30 21.25
C CYS A 57 -14.07 -24.15 20.90
N GLY A 58 -13.27 -23.52 21.77
CA GLY A 58 -11.84 -23.33 21.57
C GLY A 58 -11.47 -22.08 20.73
N LEU A 59 -12.44 -21.24 20.36
CA LEU A 59 -12.17 -20.02 19.61
C LEU A 59 -12.27 -18.79 20.53
N HIS A 60 -11.10 -18.19 20.82
CA HIS A 60 -11.04 -16.95 21.58
C HIS A 60 -11.23 -15.75 20.66
N VAL A 61 -12.20 -14.89 21.00
CA VAL A 61 -12.50 -13.67 20.25
C VAL A 61 -12.37 -12.45 21.16
N ARG A 62 -11.83 -11.37 20.60
CA ARG A 62 -11.88 -10.05 21.21
C ARG A 62 -13.22 -9.40 20.90
N VAL A 63 -13.91 -8.90 21.91
CA VAL A 63 -15.20 -8.20 21.75
C VAL A 63 -14.97 -6.71 21.90
N GLU A 64 -15.37 -5.96 20.87
CA GLU A 64 -15.38 -4.50 20.87
C GLU A 64 -16.83 -4.00 20.85
N LEU A 65 -17.18 -3.23 21.86
CA LEU A 65 -18.53 -2.68 22.02
C LEU A 65 -18.49 -1.17 21.78
N GLY A 66 -19.19 -0.74 20.73
CA GLY A 66 -19.27 0.66 20.33
C GLY A 66 -20.65 1.27 20.49
N PRO A 67 -20.78 2.59 20.38
CA PRO A 67 -22.07 3.25 20.35
C PRO A 67 -22.85 2.80 19.11
N PRO A 68 -24.23 2.79 19.18
CA PRO A 68 -25.10 2.29 18.11
C PRO A 68 -25.20 3.29 16.94
N HIS A 69 -24.08 3.57 16.30
CA HIS A 69 -23.96 4.52 15.17
C HIS A 69 -24.11 3.87 13.80
N GLY A 70 -24.58 2.61 13.74
CA GLY A 70 -24.92 1.89 12.53
C GLY A 70 -23.76 1.13 11.89
N LYS A 71 -24.04 0.53 10.72
CA LYS A 71 -23.17 -0.45 10.04
C LYS A 71 -21.75 0.06 9.83
N ILE A 72 -21.57 1.25 9.26
CA ILE A 72 -20.24 1.76 8.89
C ILE A 72 -19.39 2.06 10.11
N HIS A 73 -20.01 2.54 11.19
CA HIS A 73 -19.31 2.72 12.45
C HIS A 73 -18.80 1.37 12.99
N ALA A 74 -19.67 0.36 13.04
CA ALA A 74 -19.29 -0.98 13.51
C ALA A 74 -18.16 -1.62 12.67
N CYS A 75 -18.14 -1.40 11.34
CA CYS A 75 -17.09 -1.86 10.46
C CYS A 75 -15.71 -1.22 10.71
N ASN A 76 -15.68 -0.03 11.31
CA ASN A 76 -14.45 0.72 11.58
C ASN A 76 -14.02 0.68 13.05
N PHE A 77 -14.93 0.30 13.96
CA PHE A 77 -14.74 0.45 15.40
C PHE A 77 -13.77 -0.58 15.98
N GLY A 78 -12.92 -0.14 16.89
CA GLY A 78 -12.03 -1.00 17.65
C GLY A 78 -10.85 -1.58 16.85
N ILE A 79 -10.63 -1.17 15.59
CA ILE A 79 -9.50 -1.62 14.79
C ILE A 79 -8.22 -0.91 15.25
N PRO A 80 -7.19 -1.64 15.77
CA PRO A 80 -5.98 -1.01 16.28
C PRO A 80 -5.12 -0.44 15.14
N ILE A 81 -4.62 0.79 15.32
CA ILE A 81 -3.68 1.44 14.38
C ILE A 81 -2.23 1.04 14.67
N SER A 82 -1.97 0.33 15.77
CA SER A 82 -0.63 -0.20 16.06
C SER A 82 -0.28 -1.40 15.17
N PRO A 83 1.00 -1.66 14.88
CA PRO A 83 1.43 -2.73 13.97
C PRO A 83 1.29 -4.13 14.58
N ALA A 84 0.16 -4.42 15.24
CA ALA A 84 -0.12 -5.73 15.79
C ALA A 84 -0.57 -6.75 14.73
N TRP A 85 -0.93 -6.28 13.54
CA TRP A 85 -1.40 -7.09 12.43
C TRP A 85 -0.83 -6.61 11.09
N ASP A 86 -0.73 -7.54 10.13
CA ASP A 86 -0.24 -7.29 8.77
C ASP A 86 -1.39 -7.13 7.77
N ILE A 87 -2.45 -7.95 7.93
CA ILE A 87 -3.60 -8.02 7.02
C ILE A 87 -4.89 -7.96 7.85
N LEU A 88 -5.83 -7.12 7.41
CA LEU A 88 -7.18 -7.03 7.93
C LEU A 88 -8.16 -7.67 6.96
N VAL A 89 -9.05 -8.51 7.48
CA VAL A 89 -10.21 -9.06 6.77
C VAL A 89 -11.47 -8.51 7.44
N LEU A 90 -12.26 -7.72 6.73
CA LEU A 90 -13.58 -7.31 7.21
C LEU A 90 -14.60 -8.34 6.75
N ALA A 91 -14.90 -9.30 7.61
CA ALA A 91 -15.94 -10.31 7.39
C ALA A 91 -17.34 -9.75 7.69
N SER A 92 -18.36 -10.52 7.36
CA SER A 92 -19.75 -10.20 7.65
C SER A 92 -20.50 -11.49 7.98
N ASP A 93 -21.59 -11.38 8.72
CA ASP A 93 -22.47 -12.49 9.09
C ASP A 93 -23.24 -13.11 7.90
N ASP A 94 -23.27 -12.41 6.76
CA ASP A 94 -23.85 -12.88 5.49
C ASP A 94 -22.80 -13.43 4.50
N PHE A 95 -21.52 -13.51 4.89
CA PHE A 95 -20.47 -14.16 4.12
C PHE A 95 -20.13 -15.54 4.67
N ALA A 96 -20.40 -16.58 3.88
CA ALA A 96 -20.06 -17.98 4.21
C ALA A 96 -18.64 -18.31 3.70
N PRO A 97 -17.61 -18.48 4.57
CA PRO A 97 -16.28 -18.89 4.14
C PRO A 97 -16.32 -20.32 3.56
N VAL A 98 -15.68 -20.51 2.42
CA VAL A 98 -15.70 -21.79 1.66
C VAL A 98 -14.31 -22.34 1.36
N LEU A 99 -13.27 -21.53 1.42
CA LEU A 99 -11.91 -21.93 1.04
C LEU A 99 -11.12 -22.42 2.27
N ALA A 100 -10.73 -23.70 2.29
CA ALA A 100 -9.77 -24.20 3.26
C ALA A 100 -8.38 -23.59 3.00
N GLY A 101 -7.68 -23.16 4.06
CA GLY A 101 -6.41 -22.44 3.97
C GLY A 101 -6.56 -21.01 3.43
N TRP A 102 -7.71 -20.37 3.67
CA TRP A 102 -7.98 -19.01 3.25
C TRP A 102 -6.91 -18.01 3.73
N ASP A 103 -6.39 -18.22 4.92
CA ASP A 103 -5.34 -17.40 5.54
C ASP A 103 -4.02 -17.46 4.77
N ASP A 104 -3.61 -18.64 4.29
CA ASP A 104 -2.46 -18.80 3.39
C ASP A 104 -2.71 -18.12 2.04
N CYS A 105 -3.94 -18.27 1.52
CA CYS A 105 -4.31 -17.67 0.25
C CYS A 105 -4.20 -16.14 0.30
N ILE A 106 -4.76 -15.50 1.33
CA ILE A 106 -4.67 -14.03 1.45
C ILE A 106 -3.25 -13.57 1.77
N ALA A 107 -2.51 -14.31 2.59
CA ALA A 107 -1.12 -13.99 2.92
C ALA A 107 -0.22 -14.07 1.68
N GLY A 108 -0.37 -15.13 0.88
CA GLY A 108 0.36 -15.30 -0.38
C GLY A 108 -0.02 -14.23 -1.41
N ALA A 109 -1.30 -13.97 -1.60
CA ALA A 109 -1.76 -12.95 -2.54
C ALA A 109 -1.32 -11.53 -2.13
N MET A 110 -1.37 -11.20 -0.84
CA MET A 110 -0.91 -9.91 -0.32
C MET A 110 0.60 -9.76 -0.55
N ALA A 111 1.39 -10.76 -0.20
CA ALA A 111 2.82 -10.74 -0.43
C ALA A 111 3.15 -10.62 -1.93
N TRP A 112 2.39 -11.31 -2.79
CA TRP A 112 2.60 -11.28 -4.24
C TRP A 112 2.33 -9.91 -4.86
N HIS A 113 1.22 -9.27 -4.51
CA HIS A 113 0.79 -8.02 -5.13
C HIS A 113 1.29 -6.77 -4.38
N PHE A 114 1.38 -6.87 -3.05
CA PHE A 114 1.70 -5.73 -2.17
C PHE A 114 2.69 -6.15 -1.08
N PRO A 115 3.99 -6.31 -1.41
CA PRO A 115 5.00 -6.77 -0.45
C PRO A 115 5.19 -5.85 0.74
N ALA A 116 4.68 -4.61 0.67
CA ALA A 116 4.64 -3.65 1.76
C ALA A 116 3.32 -3.68 2.55
N PHE A 117 2.38 -4.58 2.28
CA PHE A 117 1.06 -4.57 2.90
C PHE A 117 0.33 -3.23 2.75
N ASP A 118 0.41 -2.64 1.56
CA ASP A 118 -0.10 -1.29 1.27
C ASP A 118 -1.20 -1.27 0.20
N GLY A 119 -1.87 -2.40 0.01
CA GLY A 119 -2.92 -2.57 -0.98
C GLY A 119 -4.15 -3.31 -0.47
N VAL A 120 -5.12 -3.47 -1.36
CA VAL A 120 -6.39 -4.16 -1.14
C VAL A 120 -6.52 -5.31 -2.13
N LEU A 121 -6.83 -6.50 -1.61
CA LEU A 121 -7.18 -7.67 -2.40
C LEU A 121 -8.69 -7.71 -2.58
N HIS A 122 -9.14 -7.92 -3.80
CA HIS A 122 -10.54 -8.12 -4.15
C HIS A 122 -10.76 -9.55 -4.59
N PHE A 123 -11.44 -10.33 -3.77
CA PHE A 123 -11.82 -11.71 -4.07
C PHE A 123 -13.22 -11.78 -4.69
N HIS A 124 -13.46 -12.82 -5.47
CA HIS A 124 -14.80 -13.09 -5.99
C HIS A 124 -15.72 -13.52 -4.84
N ASP A 125 -16.89 -12.89 -4.72
CA ASP A 125 -17.88 -13.14 -3.64
C ASP A 125 -18.89 -14.25 -3.97
N GLY A 126 -18.74 -14.89 -5.13
CA GLY A 126 -19.64 -15.93 -5.62
C GLY A 126 -20.95 -15.43 -6.21
N TYR A 127 -21.21 -14.11 -6.17
CA TYR A 127 -22.46 -13.49 -6.63
C TYR A 127 -22.25 -12.40 -7.67
N LEU A 128 -21.49 -11.35 -7.36
CA LEU A 128 -21.21 -10.26 -8.29
C LEU A 128 -20.16 -10.69 -9.33
N GLY A 129 -20.39 -10.38 -10.59
CA GLY A 129 -19.43 -10.68 -11.65
C GLY A 129 -18.06 -10.05 -11.39
N ALA A 130 -17.04 -10.66 -11.99
CA ALA A 130 -15.63 -10.35 -11.81
C ALA A 130 -15.31 -8.84 -11.74
N GLY A 131 -14.68 -8.44 -10.67
CA GLY A 131 -14.03 -7.14 -10.55
C GLY A 131 -14.93 -5.93 -10.37
N ARG A 132 -16.22 -6.08 -10.05
CA ARG A 132 -17.13 -4.93 -9.93
C ARG A 132 -16.95 -4.18 -8.62
N LEU A 133 -17.03 -4.87 -7.48
CA LEU A 133 -17.16 -4.24 -6.17
C LEU A 133 -16.45 -5.06 -5.10
N ILE A 134 -15.68 -4.43 -4.23
CA ILE A 134 -15.04 -5.07 -3.08
C ILE A 134 -16.08 -5.22 -1.97
N THR A 135 -16.75 -6.36 -1.92
CA THR A 135 -17.76 -6.69 -0.91
C THR A 135 -17.17 -7.33 0.34
N LEU A 136 -16.00 -7.97 0.20
CA LEU A 136 -15.21 -8.53 1.29
C LEU A 136 -13.84 -7.83 1.32
N PRO A 137 -13.66 -6.75 2.10
CA PRO A 137 -12.38 -6.05 2.18
C PRO A 137 -11.29 -6.90 2.81
N VAL A 138 -10.21 -7.12 2.05
CA VAL A 138 -8.96 -7.69 2.55
C VAL A 138 -7.87 -6.68 2.27
N MET A 139 -7.33 -6.05 3.29
CA MET A 139 -6.39 -4.94 3.12
C MET A 139 -5.16 -5.08 4.00
N GLY A 140 -4.03 -4.58 3.49
CA GLY A 140 -2.78 -4.52 4.23
C GLY A 140 -2.76 -3.36 5.22
N PHE A 141 -1.93 -3.50 6.26
CA PHE A 141 -1.78 -2.53 7.35
C PHE A 141 -1.48 -1.12 6.86
N HIS A 142 -0.56 -0.95 5.92
CA HIS A 142 -0.17 0.37 5.43
C HIS A 142 -1.26 1.03 4.58
N TYR A 143 -2.11 0.23 3.90
CA TYR A 143 -3.30 0.76 3.23
C TYR A 143 -4.30 1.29 4.26
N TYR A 144 -4.66 0.48 5.27
CA TYR A 144 -5.57 0.90 6.34
C TYR A 144 -5.06 2.15 7.05
N ARG A 145 -3.79 2.16 7.45
CA ARG A 145 -3.18 3.29 8.17
C ARG A 145 -3.22 4.60 7.39
N ARG A 146 -3.17 4.53 6.06
CA ARG A 146 -3.28 5.72 5.19
C ARG A 146 -4.61 6.43 5.32
N PHE A 147 -5.69 5.70 5.49
CA PHE A 147 -7.05 6.24 5.55
C PHE A 147 -7.61 6.30 6.98
N GLY A 148 -7.18 5.40 7.86
CA GLY A 148 -7.66 5.27 9.24
C GLY A 148 -9.04 4.64 9.35
N TYR A 149 -9.56 4.04 8.27
CA TYR A 149 -10.86 3.37 8.22
C TYR A 149 -10.89 2.30 7.12
N VAL A 150 -11.79 1.33 7.25
CA VAL A 150 -12.12 0.39 6.16
C VAL A 150 -13.08 1.05 5.18
N TYR A 151 -14.16 1.61 5.71
CA TYR A 151 -15.16 2.38 4.94
C TYR A 151 -15.21 3.82 5.43
N HIS A 152 -15.30 4.76 4.48
CA HIS A 152 -15.33 6.18 4.84
C HIS A 152 -16.49 6.48 5.82
N PRO A 153 -16.23 7.11 6.99
CA PRO A 153 -17.19 7.23 8.09
C PRO A 153 -18.41 8.12 7.79
N GLY A 154 -18.39 8.85 6.70
CA GLY A 154 -19.53 9.67 6.27
C GLY A 154 -20.72 8.87 5.72
N TYR A 155 -20.53 7.61 5.30
CA TYR A 155 -21.60 6.74 4.83
C TYR A 155 -22.38 6.14 6.02
N GLN A 156 -23.64 5.80 5.76
CA GLN A 156 -24.47 5.12 6.75
C GLN A 156 -24.53 3.62 6.51
N SER A 157 -24.56 3.17 5.25
CA SER A 157 -24.71 1.75 4.93
C SER A 157 -24.23 1.36 3.53
N LEU A 158 -24.51 2.15 2.50
CA LEU A 158 -24.36 1.82 1.10
C LEU A 158 -23.28 2.70 0.45
N PHE A 159 -22.80 2.32 -0.77
CA PHE A 159 -21.79 3.03 -1.56
C PHE A 159 -20.39 3.18 -0.92
N CYS A 160 -20.18 2.74 0.32
CA CYS A 160 -18.88 2.74 0.97
C CYS A 160 -17.88 1.79 0.29
N ASP A 161 -18.36 0.65 -0.16
CA ASP A 161 -17.68 -0.36 -0.95
C ASP A 161 -17.36 0.12 -2.38
N ASN A 162 -18.25 0.92 -2.99
CA ASN A 162 -17.98 1.61 -4.26
C ASN A 162 -16.80 2.58 -4.10
N GLU A 163 -16.77 3.39 -3.04
CA GLU A 163 -15.66 4.30 -2.77
C GLU A 163 -14.36 3.53 -2.53
N LEU A 164 -14.36 2.50 -1.67
CA LEU A 164 -13.19 1.67 -1.42
C LEU A 164 -12.62 1.09 -2.72
N THR A 165 -13.50 0.56 -3.58
CA THR A 165 -13.11 -0.01 -4.88
C THR A 165 -12.52 1.03 -5.81
N GLU A 166 -13.15 2.20 -5.93
CA GLU A 166 -12.68 3.24 -6.83
C GLU A 166 -11.39 3.90 -6.33
N VAL A 167 -11.29 4.17 -5.03
CA VAL A 167 -10.09 4.74 -4.41
C VAL A 167 -8.89 3.82 -4.57
N SER A 168 -9.03 2.54 -4.22
CA SER A 168 -7.92 1.58 -4.32
C SER A 168 -7.39 1.44 -5.76
N ARG A 169 -8.27 1.49 -6.76
CA ARG A 169 -7.90 1.50 -8.17
C ARG A 169 -7.19 2.78 -8.58
N ARG A 170 -7.70 3.95 -8.18
CA ARG A 170 -7.12 5.26 -8.52
C ARG A 170 -5.70 5.46 -8.00
N ILE A 171 -5.38 4.85 -6.86
CA ILE A 171 -4.05 4.93 -6.27
C ILE A 171 -3.16 3.72 -6.59
N HIS A 172 -3.59 2.86 -7.50
CA HIS A 172 -2.88 1.64 -7.92
C HIS A 172 -2.57 0.67 -6.77
N LYS A 173 -3.48 0.56 -5.81
CA LYS A 173 -3.38 -0.33 -4.63
C LYS A 173 -4.51 -1.37 -4.61
N TYR A 174 -4.87 -1.89 -5.76
CA TYR A 174 -5.94 -2.85 -5.99
C TYR A 174 -5.42 -4.07 -6.75
N ALA A 175 -5.76 -5.26 -6.28
CA ALA A 175 -5.52 -6.52 -6.99
C ALA A 175 -6.79 -7.38 -7.01
N TRP A 176 -7.15 -7.87 -8.21
CA TRP A 176 -8.24 -8.82 -8.38
C TRP A 176 -7.71 -10.25 -8.26
N ILE A 177 -8.34 -11.06 -7.41
CA ILE A 177 -7.99 -12.46 -7.17
C ILE A 177 -9.14 -13.35 -7.63
N HIS A 178 -8.89 -14.20 -8.62
CA HIS A 178 -9.87 -15.08 -9.24
C HIS A 178 -10.23 -16.30 -8.36
N LEU A 179 -10.42 -16.10 -7.06
CA LEU A 179 -10.79 -17.13 -6.10
C LEU A 179 -11.97 -16.66 -5.26
N VAL A 180 -12.80 -17.60 -4.82
CA VAL A 180 -13.88 -17.36 -3.87
C VAL A 180 -13.40 -17.77 -2.48
N LEU A 181 -13.13 -16.79 -1.60
CA LEU A 181 -12.84 -17.04 -0.19
C LEU A 181 -14.08 -17.36 0.60
N ALA A 182 -15.12 -16.56 0.40
CA ALA A 182 -16.42 -16.67 1.04
C ALA A 182 -17.50 -16.32 0.04
N ARG A 183 -18.63 -16.97 0.14
CA ARG A 183 -19.82 -16.70 -0.68
C ARG A 183 -20.73 -15.73 0.04
N HIS A 184 -21.16 -14.71 -0.66
CA HIS A 184 -22.17 -13.78 -0.18
C HIS A 184 -23.53 -14.45 -0.22
N GLU A 185 -24.09 -14.76 0.93
CA GLU A 185 -25.44 -15.35 1.06
C GLU A 185 -26.45 -14.21 1.18
N HIS A 186 -26.92 -13.70 0.03
CA HIS A 186 -28.04 -12.78 0.02
C HIS A 186 -29.30 -13.48 0.51
N GLY A 187 -29.73 -13.22 1.73
CA GLY A 187 -31.11 -13.39 2.12
C GLY A 187 -31.93 -12.50 1.17
N GLY A 188 -32.73 -13.12 0.30
CA GLY A 188 -33.47 -12.39 -0.73
C GLY A 188 -34.27 -11.21 -0.14
N PRO A 189 -34.78 -10.28 -1.00
CA PRO A 189 -35.45 -9.05 -0.54
C PRO A 189 -36.67 -9.26 0.35
N GLN A 190 -37.13 -10.48 0.50
CA GLN A 190 -38.37 -10.85 1.22
C GLN A 190 -38.05 -11.41 2.61
N GLY A 191 -37.58 -10.60 3.55
CA GLY A 191 -37.54 -11.02 4.93
C GLY A 191 -36.42 -10.53 5.83
N ASP A 192 -35.40 -9.86 5.28
CA ASP A 192 -34.28 -9.35 6.09
C ASP A 192 -34.55 -7.91 6.55
N GLY A 193 -35.00 -7.76 7.80
CA GLY A 193 -35.27 -6.44 8.40
C GLY A 193 -34.04 -5.53 8.44
N VAL A 194 -32.83 -6.09 8.51
CA VAL A 194 -31.57 -5.31 8.47
C VAL A 194 -31.32 -4.76 7.06
N TYR A 195 -31.53 -5.57 6.03
CA TYR A 195 -31.42 -5.13 4.64
C TYR A 195 -32.41 -3.99 4.33
N ILE A 196 -33.70 -4.17 4.71
CA ILE A 196 -34.74 -3.15 4.48
C ILE A 196 -34.39 -1.84 5.23
N ALA A 197 -33.94 -1.95 6.50
CA ALA A 197 -33.51 -0.80 7.29
C ALA A 197 -32.32 -0.04 6.64
N ASN A 198 -31.39 -0.76 6.01
CA ASN A 198 -30.25 -0.18 5.33
C ASN A 198 -30.63 0.56 4.04
N GLN A 199 -31.67 0.10 3.33
CA GLN A 199 -32.14 0.74 2.08
C GLN A 199 -32.63 2.17 2.28
N ARG A 200 -33.10 2.55 3.47
CA ARG A 200 -33.48 3.94 3.78
C ARG A 200 -32.35 4.95 3.59
N HIS A 201 -31.11 4.51 3.66
CA HIS A 201 -29.92 5.36 3.51
C HIS A 201 -29.48 5.52 2.04
N HIS A 202 -30.09 4.78 1.07
CA HIS A 202 -29.64 4.71 -0.31
C HIS A 202 -29.46 6.09 -0.96
N ALA A 203 -30.48 6.95 -0.91
CA ALA A 203 -30.43 8.26 -1.56
C ALA A 203 -29.37 9.18 -0.95
N ALA A 204 -29.24 9.19 0.38
CA ALA A 204 -28.25 10.02 1.08
C ALA A 204 -26.82 9.54 0.78
N ASP A 205 -26.58 8.24 0.88
CA ASP A 205 -25.27 7.63 0.62
C ASP A 205 -24.87 7.77 -0.87
N GLN A 206 -25.83 7.62 -1.78
CA GLN A 206 -25.59 7.86 -3.23
C GLN A 206 -25.16 9.31 -3.50
N LEU A 207 -25.86 10.27 -2.90
CA LEU A 207 -25.52 11.69 -3.05
C LEU A 207 -24.14 11.99 -2.46
N LEU A 208 -23.83 11.43 -1.30
CA LEU A 208 -22.50 11.55 -0.69
C LEU A 208 -21.43 10.97 -1.61
N PHE A 209 -21.63 9.77 -2.14
CA PHE A 209 -20.68 9.12 -3.07
C PHE A 209 -20.43 10.01 -4.29
N GLN A 210 -21.47 10.54 -4.91
CA GLN A 210 -21.33 11.42 -6.08
C GLN A 210 -20.52 12.69 -5.74
N ARG A 211 -20.80 13.33 -4.60
CA ARG A 211 -20.06 14.52 -4.13
C ARG A 211 -18.59 14.19 -3.87
N ARG A 212 -18.33 13.10 -3.15
CA ARG A 212 -16.96 12.67 -2.84
C ARG A 212 -16.20 12.27 -4.09
N ARG A 213 -16.86 11.59 -5.04
CA ARG A 213 -16.30 11.21 -6.34
C ARG A 213 -15.88 12.43 -7.16
N ALA A 214 -16.73 13.45 -7.23
CA ALA A 214 -16.46 14.71 -7.90
C ALA A 214 -15.29 15.48 -7.24
N ALA A 215 -15.16 15.40 -5.90
CA ALA A 215 -14.05 15.95 -5.14
C ALA A 215 -12.81 15.05 -5.11
N GLY A 216 -12.74 13.98 -5.93
CA GLY A 216 -11.61 13.04 -5.98
C GLY A 216 -11.44 12.22 -4.71
N PHE A 217 -12.51 12.03 -3.90
CA PHE A 217 -12.51 11.32 -2.61
C PHE A 217 -11.56 11.91 -1.55
N GLY A 218 -11.14 13.15 -1.71
CA GLY A 218 -10.14 13.80 -0.84
C GLY A 218 -8.71 13.29 -1.04
N LEU A 219 -8.44 12.57 -2.13
CA LEU A 219 -7.10 12.14 -2.48
C LEU A 219 -6.21 13.33 -2.83
N ARG A 220 -5.10 13.48 -2.10
CA ARG A 220 -4.10 14.50 -2.38
C ARG A 220 -3.14 14.05 -3.48
N VAL A 221 -2.59 15.00 -4.22
CA VAL A 221 -1.44 14.76 -5.09
C VAL A 221 -0.20 14.66 -4.20
N PRO A 222 0.53 13.53 -4.20
CA PRO A 222 1.76 13.40 -3.45
C PRO A 222 2.82 14.40 -3.91
N GLU A 223 3.73 14.77 -3.03
CA GLU A 223 4.90 15.56 -3.44
C GLU A 223 5.91 14.67 -4.18
N ILE A 224 6.16 13.47 -3.63
CA ILE A 224 7.13 12.51 -4.19
C ILE A 224 6.46 11.16 -4.43
N SER A 225 6.67 10.57 -5.61
CA SER A 225 6.46 9.16 -5.89
C SER A 225 7.81 8.43 -5.88
N VAL A 226 7.97 7.50 -4.93
CA VAL A 226 9.10 6.56 -4.88
C VAL A 226 8.72 5.31 -5.66
N LEU A 227 9.49 4.98 -6.69
CA LEU A 227 9.20 3.94 -7.66
C LEU A 227 10.23 2.80 -7.52
N ILE A 228 9.77 1.58 -7.26
CA ILE A 228 10.64 0.44 -6.95
C ILE A 228 10.34 -0.69 -7.95
N PRO A 229 11.16 -0.84 -9.01
CA PRO A 229 11.12 -2.04 -9.85
C PRO A 229 11.74 -3.22 -9.09
N THR A 230 11.06 -4.37 -9.07
CA THR A 230 11.58 -5.56 -8.39
C THR A 230 11.14 -6.84 -9.12
N LEU A 231 11.57 -7.98 -8.60
CA LEU A 231 11.19 -9.31 -9.06
C LEU A 231 10.62 -10.12 -7.90
N HIS A 232 9.75 -11.07 -8.19
CA HIS A 232 9.22 -11.96 -7.16
C HIS A 232 10.32 -12.75 -6.44
N CYS A 233 11.36 -13.20 -7.13
CA CYS A 233 12.50 -13.88 -6.52
C CYS A 233 13.36 -12.97 -5.63
N ARG A 234 13.23 -11.63 -5.73
CA ARG A 234 13.94 -10.63 -4.94
C ARG A 234 13.06 -9.98 -3.86
N GLN A 235 11.87 -10.49 -3.65
CA GLN A 235 10.90 -9.95 -2.69
C GLN A 235 11.46 -9.72 -1.28
N PRO A 236 12.33 -10.57 -0.68
CA PRO A 236 12.90 -10.30 0.63
C PRO A 236 13.76 -9.03 0.69
N LEU A 237 14.48 -8.70 -0.40
CA LEU A 237 15.25 -7.46 -0.51
C LEU A 237 14.32 -6.26 -0.57
N ALA A 238 13.35 -6.30 -1.49
CA ALA A 238 12.33 -5.27 -1.62
C ALA A 238 11.57 -5.03 -0.31
N GLN A 239 11.19 -6.08 0.44
CA GLN A 239 10.53 -5.94 1.73
C GLN A 239 11.40 -5.23 2.78
N THR A 240 12.72 -5.44 2.75
CA THR A 240 13.63 -4.76 3.67
C THR A 240 13.69 -3.26 3.38
N LEU A 241 13.81 -2.88 2.11
CA LEU A 241 13.75 -1.49 1.66
C LEU A 241 12.39 -0.86 1.99
N LEU A 242 11.29 -1.53 1.66
CA LEU A 242 9.93 -1.05 1.89
C LEU A 242 9.64 -0.81 3.38
N ARG A 243 10.08 -1.71 4.27
CA ARG A 243 9.95 -1.49 5.74
C ARG A 243 10.67 -0.23 6.19
N SER A 244 11.88 0.02 5.69
CA SER A 244 12.62 1.25 5.98
C SER A 244 11.88 2.49 5.48
N LEU A 245 11.38 2.47 4.25
CA LEU A 245 10.65 3.58 3.65
C LEU A 245 9.32 3.85 4.36
N TYR A 246 8.52 2.82 4.68
CA TYR A 246 7.26 3.02 5.41
C TYR A 246 7.47 3.49 6.85
N ARG A 247 8.54 3.07 7.53
CA ARG A 247 8.94 3.67 8.83
C ARG A 247 9.15 5.17 8.69
N GLN A 248 9.85 5.61 7.65
CA GLN A 248 10.07 7.03 7.37
C GLN A 248 8.76 7.75 7.00
N VAL A 249 7.94 7.17 6.12
CA VAL A 249 6.62 7.76 5.74
C VAL A 249 5.78 8.04 6.98
N TRP A 250 5.70 7.08 7.91
CA TRP A 250 4.88 7.25 9.12
C TRP A 250 5.51 8.13 10.20
N ALA A 251 6.78 8.49 10.05
CA ALA A 251 7.45 9.50 10.87
C ALA A 251 7.29 10.93 10.33
N LEU A 252 6.81 11.10 9.09
CA LEU A 252 6.55 12.43 8.53
C LEU A 252 5.36 13.12 9.20
N PRO A 253 5.38 14.44 9.34
CA PRO A 253 4.21 15.22 9.79
C PRO A 253 2.98 15.02 8.88
N ASP A 254 3.19 14.86 7.59
CA ASP A 254 2.16 14.54 6.60
C ASP A 254 2.60 13.36 5.73
N PRO A 255 2.19 12.12 6.08
CA PRO A 255 2.53 10.91 5.31
C PRO A 255 1.94 10.89 3.90
N HIS A 256 0.89 11.70 3.63
CA HIS A 256 0.27 11.75 2.31
C HIS A 256 1.13 12.46 1.25
N ARG A 257 2.20 13.14 1.66
CA ARG A 257 3.16 13.75 0.74
C ARG A 257 3.99 12.73 -0.06
N VAL A 258 4.00 11.48 0.37
CA VAL A 258 4.77 10.41 -0.28
C VAL A 258 3.84 9.29 -0.72
N GLU A 259 3.99 8.84 -1.96
CA GLU A 259 3.49 7.53 -2.39
C GLU A 259 4.64 6.61 -2.74
N ILE A 260 4.47 5.32 -2.51
CA ILE A 260 5.42 4.29 -2.89
C ILE A 260 4.70 3.36 -3.84
N LEU A 261 5.27 3.13 -5.03
CA LEU A 261 4.76 2.19 -6.02
C LEU A 261 5.81 1.12 -6.30
N THR A 262 5.39 -0.13 -6.30
CA THR A 262 6.22 -1.28 -6.65
C THR A 262 5.72 -1.93 -7.93
N ALA A 263 6.62 -2.42 -8.77
CA ALA A 263 6.29 -3.27 -9.90
C ALA A 263 7.04 -4.59 -9.75
N LEU A 264 6.28 -5.65 -9.50
CA LEU A 264 6.78 -7.02 -9.37
C LEU A 264 6.44 -7.82 -10.63
N ASP A 265 7.40 -8.58 -11.12
CA ASP A 265 7.19 -9.56 -12.17
C ASP A 265 8.15 -10.75 -12.04
N GLN A 266 8.07 -11.72 -12.95
CA GLN A 266 8.95 -12.88 -13.03
C GLN A 266 9.96 -12.76 -14.20
N GLN A 267 10.45 -11.55 -14.48
CA GLN A 267 11.30 -11.20 -15.63
C GLN A 267 10.55 -11.21 -16.99
N GLU A 268 9.24 -10.98 -16.97
CA GLU A 268 8.45 -10.94 -18.20
C GLU A 268 8.78 -9.75 -19.09
N GLN A 269 9.31 -8.69 -18.51
CA GLN A 269 9.67 -7.48 -19.29
C GLN A 269 11.01 -6.88 -18.86
N PRO A 270 11.69 -6.14 -19.77
CA PRO A 270 12.89 -5.40 -19.43
C PRO A 270 12.67 -4.37 -18.33
N VAL A 271 13.70 -4.10 -17.51
CA VAL A 271 13.62 -3.15 -16.40
C VAL A 271 13.21 -1.75 -16.84
N GLY A 272 13.65 -1.31 -18.03
CA GLY A 272 13.26 -0.02 -18.58
C GLY A 272 11.77 0.09 -18.88
N CYS A 273 11.11 -1.00 -19.34
CA CYS A 273 9.66 -1.05 -19.49
C CYS A 273 8.96 -0.95 -18.13
N LYS A 274 9.44 -1.70 -17.15
CA LYS A 274 8.92 -1.69 -15.77
C LYS A 274 9.03 -0.31 -15.13
N ARG A 275 10.15 0.39 -15.32
CA ARG A 275 10.33 1.77 -14.87
C ARG A 275 9.33 2.73 -15.57
N ASN A 276 9.10 2.57 -16.87
CA ASN A 276 8.10 3.38 -17.59
C ASN A 276 6.66 3.10 -17.10
N ASP A 277 6.31 1.87 -16.78
CA ASP A 277 5.00 1.52 -16.23
C ASP A 277 4.78 2.17 -14.87
N LEU A 278 5.77 2.09 -13.97
CA LEU A 278 5.74 2.78 -12.68
C LEU A 278 5.60 4.29 -12.86
N LEU A 279 6.39 4.88 -13.76
CA LEU A 279 6.36 6.30 -14.06
C LEU A 279 4.98 6.76 -14.57
N SER A 280 4.31 5.94 -15.39
CA SER A 280 2.96 6.24 -15.89
C SER A 280 1.91 6.25 -14.79
N LYS A 281 2.06 5.40 -13.76
CA LYS A 281 1.17 5.27 -12.60
C LYS A 281 1.45 6.30 -11.50
N ALA A 282 2.65 6.85 -11.46
CA ALA A 282 3.07 7.84 -10.46
C ALA A 282 2.18 9.09 -10.51
N ARG A 283 1.76 9.58 -9.34
CA ARG A 283 0.90 10.77 -9.20
C ARG A 283 1.64 11.96 -8.59
N GLY A 284 2.84 11.72 -8.00
CA GLY A 284 3.64 12.74 -7.34
C GLY A 284 4.11 13.83 -8.30
N ARG A 285 4.35 15.02 -7.75
CA ARG A 285 4.98 16.13 -8.49
C ARG A 285 6.40 15.78 -8.91
N TYR A 286 7.11 15.08 -8.02
CA TYR A 286 8.44 14.52 -8.26
C TYR A 286 8.39 13.00 -8.28
N VAL A 287 9.30 12.40 -9.03
CA VAL A 287 9.49 10.95 -9.09
C VAL A 287 10.95 10.61 -8.89
N CYS A 288 11.24 9.57 -8.14
CA CYS A 288 12.56 8.96 -8.04
C CYS A 288 12.44 7.44 -8.00
N PHE A 289 13.49 6.76 -8.43
CA PHE A 289 13.57 5.31 -8.35
C PHE A 289 14.54 4.89 -7.24
N ILE A 290 14.27 3.75 -6.65
CA ILE A 290 15.18 3.06 -5.75
C ILE A 290 15.20 1.60 -6.18
N ASP A 291 16.39 1.07 -6.45
CA ASP A 291 16.53 -0.34 -6.79
C ASP A 291 16.35 -1.20 -5.51
N ASP A 292 15.78 -2.38 -5.66
CA ASP A 292 15.28 -3.20 -4.54
C ASP A 292 16.39 -3.77 -3.63
N ASP A 293 17.66 -3.77 -4.08
CA ASP A 293 18.84 -4.17 -3.33
C ASP A 293 19.60 -3.00 -2.69
N ASP A 294 19.20 -1.77 -2.96
CA ASP A 294 19.83 -0.58 -2.42
C ASP A 294 19.26 -0.19 -1.05
N ARG A 295 19.93 0.73 -0.38
CA ARG A 295 19.51 1.30 0.92
C ARG A 295 19.49 2.82 0.86
N VAL A 296 18.73 3.41 1.73
CA VAL A 296 18.64 4.86 1.91
C VAL A 296 18.89 5.24 3.37
N ALA A 297 19.34 6.46 3.61
CA ALA A 297 19.50 7.00 4.95
C ALA A 297 18.16 7.01 5.70
N ASP A 298 18.20 6.93 7.04
CA ASP A 298 16.99 6.84 7.88
C ASP A 298 16.10 8.10 7.80
N ASP A 299 16.63 9.21 7.32
CA ASP A 299 15.91 10.47 7.11
C ASP A 299 15.83 10.87 5.62
N TYR A 300 15.96 9.91 4.72
CA TYR A 300 15.94 10.13 3.26
C TYR A 300 14.71 10.93 2.82
N LEU A 301 13.52 10.45 3.15
CA LEU A 301 12.27 11.11 2.73
C LEU A 301 12.11 12.51 3.34
N ALA A 302 12.42 12.67 4.61
CA ALA A 302 12.37 13.97 5.28
C ALA A 302 13.35 14.97 4.66
N SER A 303 14.57 14.53 4.34
CA SER A 303 15.59 15.35 3.69
C SER A 303 15.20 15.80 2.28
N LEU A 304 14.59 14.89 1.49
CA LEU A 304 14.09 15.24 0.16
C LEU A 304 12.97 16.26 0.21
N LEU A 305 11.98 16.03 1.10
CA LEU A 305 10.85 16.95 1.27
C LEU A 305 11.31 18.34 1.76
N ALA A 306 12.25 18.38 2.71
CA ALA A 306 12.81 19.64 3.19
C ALA A 306 13.55 20.42 2.08
N ALA A 307 14.28 19.72 1.20
CA ALA A 307 14.92 20.37 0.06
C ALA A 307 13.90 20.92 -0.95
N ILE A 308 12.82 20.20 -1.21
CA ILE A 308 11.71 20.64 -2.08
C ILE A 308 11.03 21.87 -1.46
N ASP A 309 10.75 21.85 -0.15
CA ASP A 309 10.12 22.96 0.56
C ASP A 309 11.01 24.20 0.57
N GLY A 310 12.34 24.02 0.68
CA GLY A 310 13.32 25.09 0.64
C GLY A 310 13.52 25.73 -0.74
N MET A 311 13.16 25.02 -1.82
CA MET A 311 13.19 25.53 -3.19
C MET A 311 11.99 25.01 -3.98
N PRO A 312 10.79 25.53 -3.73
CA PRO A 312 9.58 25.12 -4.42
C PRO A 312 9.72 25.34 -5.92
N GLY A 313 9.47 24.28 -6.67
CA GLY A 313 9.53 24.37 -8.12
C GLY A 313 10.90 24.07 -8.75
N ALA A 314 11.90 23.64 -8.00
CA ALA A 314 13.12 23.06 -8.56
C ALA A 314 12.83 21.92 -9.55
N ASP A 315 13.63 21.75 -10.58
CA ASP A 315 13.43 20.70 -11.56
C ASP A 315 13.87 19.32 -11.03
N CYS A 316 14.86 19.33 -10.11
CA CYS A 316 15.35 18.12 -9.45
C CYS A 316 15.85 18.39 -8.03
N VAL A 317 16.03 17.31 -7.27
CA VAL A 317 16.69 17.33 -5.94
C VAL A 317 17.96 16.51 -6.01
N VAL A 318 19.08 17.09 -5.55
CA VAL A 318 20.40 16.46 -5.60
C VAL A 318 20.95 16.20 -4.20
N PHE A 319 21.74 15.13 -4.11
CA PHE A 319 22.37 14.64 -2.88
C PHE A 319 23.64 13.84 -3.25
N ARG A 320 24.35 13.33 -2.25
CA ARG A 320 25.45 12.37 -2.43
C ARG A 320 24.98 10.97 -2.07
N GLY A 321 25.65 9.99 -2.66
CA GLY A 321 25.50 8.59 -2.29
C GLY A 321 26.84 7.91 -2.10
N GLN A 322 26.81 6.75 -1.48
CA GLN A 322 27.95 5.88 -1.22
C GLN A 322 27.83 4.62 -2.07
N TYR A 323 28.87 4.29 -2.80
CA TYR A 323 28.97 3.01 -3.52
C TYR A 323 29.53 1.93 -2.59
N TYR A 324 28.93 0.76 -2.59
CA TYR A 324 29.42 -0.41 -1.87
C TYR A 324 29.70 -1.55 -2.84
N VAL A 325 30.79 -2.27 -2.63
CA VAL A 325 31.15 -3.48 -3.36
C VAL A 325 31.22 -4.62 -2.34
N ASP A 326 30.33 -5.61 -2.46
CA ASP A 326 30.21 -6.73 -1.51
C ASP A 326 30.17 -6.26 -0.03
N GLY A 327 29.40 -5.20 0.22
CA GLY A 327 29.23 -4.59 1.54
C GLY A 327 30.37 -3.70 2.03
N ARG A 328 31.47 -3.54 1.26
CA ARG A 328 32.58 -2.65 1.59
C ARG A 328 32.40 -1.29 0.94
N PRO A 329 32.59 -0.18 1.67
CA PRO A 329 32.46 1.15 1.10
C PRO A 329 33.54 1.41 0.05
N GLY A 330 33.11 1.86 -1.12
CA GLY A 330 33.94 2.36 -2.22
C GLY A 330 33.94 3.88 -2.28
N LEU A 331 33.98 4.46 -3.46
CA LEU A 331 33.91 5.91 -3.65
C LEU A 331 32.46 6.43 -3.48
N GLU A 332 32.34 7.66 -3.03
CA GLU A 332 31.06 8.38 -3.07
C GLU A 332 30.71 8.77 -4.51
N PHE A 333 29.42 8.90 -4.76
CA PHE A 333 28.92 9.58 -5.96
C PHE A 333 28.18 10.86 -5.60
N ASP A 334 28.32 11.86 -6.45
CA ASP A 334 27.76 13.18 -6.25
C ASP A 334 26.87 13.55 -7.45
N PHE A 335 25.62 13.93 -7.18
CA PHE A 335 24.70 14.42 -8.20
C PHE A 335 24.71 15.94 -8.23
N ASP A 336 24.92 16.52 -9.43
CA ASP A 336 24.87 17.97 -9.61
C ASP A 336 24.49 18.35 -11.06
N LEU A 337 23.75 19.44 -11.24
CA LEU A 337 23.46 20.01 -12.56
C LEU A 337 24.69 20.68 -13.18
N ALA A 338 25.73 21.00 -12.41
CA ALA A 338 26.99 21.48 -12.95
C ALA A 338 27.69 20.42 -13.79
N TYR A 339 27.42 19.14 -13.53
CA TYR A 339 27.98 18.05 -14.36
C TYR A 339 27.18 17.92 -15.66
N THR A 340 27.91 17.82 -16.77
CA THR A 340 27.35 17.67 -18.12
C THR A 340 27.35 16.21 -18.60
N ALA A 341 28.16 15.36 -17.96
CA ALA A 341 28.30 13.93 -18.23
C ALA A 341 28.74 13.18 -16.98
N TYR A 342 28.66 11.87 -17.03
CA TYR A 342 29.20 10.99 -15.98
C TYR A 342 30.75 10.99 -16.09
N ARG A 343 31.39 11.20 -14.96
CA ARG A 343 32.85 11.19 -14.85
C ARG A 343 33.26 10.44 -13.58
N ASN A 344 34.28 9.60 -13.72
CA ASN A 344 34.92 8.90 -12.61
C ASN A 344 36.24 9.57 -12.31
N THR A 345 36.42 10.13 -11.11
CA THR A 345 37.67 10.68 -10.60
C THR A 345 38.30 9.72 -9.59
N ALA A 346 39.52 9.99 -9.16
CA ALA A 346 40.15 9.23 -8.07
C ALA A 346 39.47 9.43 -6.72
N GLU A 347 38.72 10.52 -6.55
CA GLU A 347 38.07 10.91 -5.28
C GLU A 347 36.60 10.54 -5.21
N ARG A 348 35.88 10.61 -6.33
CA ARG A 348 34.42 10.40 -6.39
C ARG A 348 33.93 10.13 -7.82
N TYR A 349 32.69 9.67 -7.90
CA TYR A 349 31.93 9.58 -9.14
C TYR A 349 31.03 10.81 -9.31
N GLU A 350 31.30 11.62 -10.35
CA GLU A 350 30.46 12.78 -10.70
C GLU A 350 29.35 12.33 -11.63
N ARG A 351 28.10 12.66 -11.26
CA ARG A 351 26.89 12.20 -11.96
C ARG A 351 25.96 13.37 -12.24
N THR A 352 25.47 13.45 -13.47
CA THR A 352 24.27 14.27 -13.73
C THR A 352 23.09 13.66 -12.98
N PRO A 353 22.06 14.46 -12.57
CA PRO A 353 20.83 13.90 -12.05
C PRO A 353 20.27 12.81 -12.94
N ASN A 354 19.88 11.68 -12.36
CA ASN A 354 19.36 10.50 -13.03
C ASN A 354 18.09 9.99 -12.34
N HIS A 355 17.74 8.73 -12.55
CA HIS A 355 16.55 8.12 -12.00
C HIS A 355 16.54 8.04 -10.46
N LEU A 356 17.68 8.04 -9.78
CA LEU A 356 17.77 8.03 -8.31
C LEU A 356 17.40 9.40 -7.71
N CYS A 357 17.62 10.49 -8.45
CA CYS A 357 17.26 11.83 -8.01
C CYS A 357 15.75 12.07 -8.15
N PRO A 358 15.07 12.68 -7.17
CA PRO A 358 13.74 13.21 -7.40
C PRO A 358 13.79 14.26 -8.52
N VAL A 359 13.05 14.01 -9.60
CA VAL A 359 12.92 14.92 -10.74
C VAL A 359 11.45 15.20 -10.98
N ARG A 360 11.13 16.36 -11.55
CA ARG A 360 9.75 16.66 -11.92
C ARG A 360 9.18 15.54 -12.80
N ARG A 361 8.03 15.02 -12.42
CA ARG A 361 7.36 13.93 -13.13
C ARG A 361 7.20 14.22 -14.63
N GLN A 362 6.90 15.46 -15.00
CA GLN A 362 6.78 15.86 -16.40
C GLN A 362 8.07 15.67 -17.18
N SER A 363 9.23 16.06 -16.61
CA SER A 363 10.55 15.86 -17.22
C SER A 363 10.89 14.38 -17.34
N ALA A 364 10.58 13.59 -16.31
CA ALA A 364 10.78 12.15 -16.33
C ALA A 364 9.95 11.46 -17.44
N LEU A 365 8.69 11.85 -17.61
CA LEU A 365 7.80 11.34 -18.68
C LEU A 365 8.29 11.70 -20.09
N GLN A 366 9.00 12.82 -20.28
CA GLN A 366 9.60 13.18 -21.55
C GLN A 366 10.87 12.38 -21.82
N ALA A 367 11.71 12.16 -20.78
CA ALA A 367 12.97 11.44 -20.90
C ALA A 367 12.79 9.94 -21.17
N ARG A 368 11.86 9.28 -20.48
CA ARG A 368 11.52 7.84 -20.55
C ARG A 368 12.73 6.91 -20.57
N PHE A 369 12.53 5.65 -20.26
CA PHE A 369 13.55 4.62 -20.34
C PHE A 369 13.45 3.85 -21.65
N ASP A 370 14.61 3.39 -22.16
CA ASP A 370 14.61 2.45 -23.27
C ASP A 370 14.13 1.06 -22.79
N PRO A 371 13.51 0.25 -23.66
CA PRO A 371 13.06 -1.10 -23.32
C PRO A 371 14.24 -2.07 -23.24
N ALA A 372 15.15 -1.84 -22.30
CA ALA A 372 16.39 -2.59 -22.13
C ALA A 372 16.62 -2.93 -20.65
N ASN A 373 17.47 -3.94 -20.41
CA ASN A 373 17.94 -4.33 -19.08
C ASN A 373 19.28 -3.72 -18.69
N ARG A 374 19.97 -3.06 -19.62
CA ARG A 374 21.29 -2.45 -19.39
C ARG A 374 21.41 -1.13 -20.13
N GLY A 375 22.00 -0.13 -19.46
CA GLY A 375 22.27 1.18 -20.03
C GLY A 375 21.04 2.07 -20.21
N GLU A 376 19.85 1.60 -19.86
CA GLU A 376 18.60 2.33 -19.93
C GLU A 376 18.59 3.54 -18.98
N ASP A 377 19.26 3.42 -17.83
CA ASP A 377 19.43 4.46 -16.81
C ASP A 377 20.39 5.57 -17.31
N HIS A 378 21.47 5.19 -17.95
CA HIS A 378 22.41 6.14 -18.55
C HIS A 378 21.79 6.87 -19.74
N ALA A 379 21.07 6.15 -20.61
CA ALA A 379 20.34 6.75 -21.72
C ALA A 379 19.22 7.70 -21.22
N TYR A 380 18.50 7.31 -20.17
CA TYR A 380 17.54 8.15 -19.49
C TYR A 380 18.19 9.44 -18.95
N ALA A 381 19.30 9.33 -18.21
CA ALA A 381 20.01 10.48 -17.65
C ALA A 381 20.47 11.47 -18.73
N ARG A 382 20.93 10.98 -19.87
CA ARG A 382 21.33 11.81 -21.03
C ARG A 382 20.15 12.58 -21.63
N ARG A 383 18.95 11.97 -21.73
CA ARG A 383 17.74 12.65 -22.20
C ARG A 383 17.14 13.59 -21.16
N LEU A 384 17.27 13.23 -19.88
CA LEU A 384 16.76 14.02 -18.77
C LEU A 384 17.56 15.32 -18.57
N ARG A 385 18.91 15.26 -18.61
CA ARG A 385 19.80 16.37 -18.28
C ARG A 385 19.45 17.68 -18.99
N PRO A 386 19.16 17.75 -20.30
CA PRO A 386 18.81 18.99 -21.00
C PRO A 386 17.44 19.56 -20.58
N LEU A 387 16.58 18.78 -19.91
CA LEU A 387 15.26 19.22 -19.44
C LEU A 387 15.32 19.90 -18.06
N LEU A 388 16.45 19.79 -17.35
CA LEU A 388 16.63 20.31 -16.00
C LEU A 388 17.42 21.62 -16.02
N ARG A 389 16.93 22.66 -15.32
CA ARG A 389 17.53 24.00 -15.19
C ARG A 389 17.89 24.37 -13.77
N THR A 390 17.11 23.89 -12.79
CA THR A 390 17.20 24.26 -11.39
C THR A 390 17.29 23.01 -10.51
N GLN A 391 18.05 23.08 -9.42
CA GLN A 391 18.18 22.01 -8.45
C GLN A 391 18.00 22.48 -7.02
N ALA A 392 17.23 21.74 -6.22
CA ALA A 392 17.26 21.80 -4.78
C ALA A 392 18.36 20.86 -4.25
N VAL A 393 19.03 21.23 -3.17
CA VAL A 393 20.16 20.48 -2.63
C VAL A 393 19.83 20.00 -1.23
N CYS A 394 19.87 18.70 -0.99
CA CYS A 394 19.82 18.16 0.37
C CYS A 394 21.13 18.50 1.10
N ARG A 395 21.04 19.20 2.23
CA ARG A 395 22.22 19.61 3.02
C ARG A 395 22.17 19.02 4.42
N ASP A 396 23.35 18.70 4.96
CA ASP A 396 23.52 18.37 6.38
C ASP A 396 23.56 19.65 7.25
N ALA A 397 23.62 19.47 8.56
CA ALA A 397 23.71 20.60 9.50
C ALA A 397 24.94 21.49 9.28
N GLY A 398 26.01 20.99 8.67
CA GLY A 398 27.20 21.73 8.30
C GLY A 398 27.10 22.41 6.92
N GLY A 399 25.93 22.37 6.27
CA GLY A 399 25.68 22.96 4.96
C GLY A 399 26.26 22.17 3.77
N ARG A 400 26.91 21.01 4.01
CA ARG A 400 27.45 20.15 2.95
C ARG A 400 26.32 19.37 2.30
N LYS A 401 26.49 18.98 1.03
CA LYS A 401 25.56 18.10 0.36
C LYS A 401 25.46 16.76 1.11
N LYS A 402 24.23 16.34 1.44
CA LYS A 402 23.96 15.21 2.32
C LYS A 402 24.14 13.87 1.62
N LEU A 403 24.65 12.87 2.34
CA LEU A 403 24.75 11.49 1.87
C LEU A 403 23.43 10.77 2.23
N LEU A 404 22.66 10.39 1.20
CA LEU A 404 21.31 9.86 1.38
C LEU A 404 21.08 8.48 0.74
N TYR A 405 21.94 8.04 -0.17
CA TYR A 405 21.74 6.82 -0.93
C TYR A 405 22.96 5.89 -0.79
N HIS A 406 22.71 4.60 -0.62
CA HIS A 406 23.72 3.56 -0.45
C HIS A 406 23.53 2.50 -1.55
N TYR A 407 24.27 2.68 -2.66
CA TYR A 407 24.23 1.78 -3.79
C TYR A 407 24.99 0.48 -3.48
N GLN A 408 24.29 -0.66 -3.56
CA GLN A 408 24.85 -1.97 -3.24
C GLN A 408 25.18 -2.73 -4.53
N PHE A 409 26.46 -2.94 -4.78
CA PHE A 409 26.92 -3.74 -5.91
C PHE A 409 27.51 -5.06 -5.42
N SER A 410 27.01 -6.17 -5.95
CA SER A 410 27.62 -7.49 -5.77
C SER A 410 27.75 -8.18 -7.12
N PRO A 411 28.99 -8.55 -7.54
CA PRO A 411 29.21 -9.28 -8.78
C PRO A 411 28.40 -10.58 -8.90
N ALA A 412 28.14 -11.23 -7.76
CA ALA A 412 27.36 -12.47 -7.69
C ALA A 412 25.84 -12.26 -7.70
N GLY A 413 25.36 -11.06 -7.35
CA GLY A 413 23.93 -10.76 -7.14
C GLY A 413 23.28 -9.84 -8.17
N THR A 414 24.07 -9.19 -9.01
CA THR A 414 23.52 -8.27 -10.03
C THR A 414 22.98 -9.03 -11.23
N MET A 415 21.70 -8.84 -11.53
CA MET A 415 21.02 -9.39 -12.72
C MET A 415 21.65 -8.91 -14.05
N THR A 416 22.53 -7.91 -13.99
CA THR A 416 23.19 -7.32 -15.14
C THR A 416 24.35 -8.15 -15.70
N GLN A 417 24.69 -9.29 -15.08
CA GLN A 417 25.82 -10.13 -15.49
C GLN A 417 25.42 -11.44 -16.20
N LYS A 418 24.15 -11.67 -16.51
CA LYS A 418 23.73 -12.83 -17.33
C LYS A 418 23.25 -12.41 -18.70
#